data_989c0970d2b686b604106f5b93c028e3
#
_entry.id   989c0970d2b686b604106f5b93c028e3
#
_cell.length_a   1.000
_cell.length_b   1.000
_cell.length_c   1.000
_cell.angle_alpha   90.00
_cell.angle_beta   90.00
_cell.angle_gamma   90.00
#
_symmetry.space_group_name_H-M   'P 1'
#
loop_
_entity.id
_entity.type
_entity.pdbx_description
1 polymer ?
#
loop_
_entity_poly.entity_id
_entity_poly.type
_entity_poly.pdbx_seq_one_letter_code
_entity_poly.pdbx_strand_id
1 'polypeptide(L)'
;MVTRSFLGQRYIGMPPLTRTLGPTFTRVSVGAKLSDRVRFRLLSKLIDKLPNVIGFRQTFDPQCDDLLAFQVNGFSIGVTYTFRFTNCSDTGAIWEGMRDKTRNAIRRSRDHLQVSRSLEVAEFVEFYEANLQRSGKSMAPERERLQKILKATVANEAGMPLLCRMTGGKVVAAIFVVWDDQYCHYLLSTRDERIACNGGVSLLLWDALQLAGQMNRGFDFDGFHQYGAANFVRQFGARLVPRWTLLRAPRLVRALLMSGSRFFGAEP
;
A
#
# COMPACT_ATOMS: atom_id res chain seq x y z
N MET A 1 11.27 -4.64 -13.06
CA MET A 1 10.10 -4.11 -13.82
C MET A 1 9.29 -5.29 -14.32
N VAL A 2 7.97 -5.29 -14.10
CA VAL A 2 7.11 -6.42 -14.50
C VAL A 2 6.41 -6.09 -15.82
N THR A 3 6.65 -6.92 -16.83
CA THR A 3 5.98 -6.85 -18.11
C THR A 3 4.83 -7.85 -18.11
N ARG A 4 3.63 -7.40 -18.50
CA ARG A 4 2.42 -8.23 -18.67
C ARG A 4 2.07 -8.30 -20.16
N SER A 5 1.32 -9.33 -20.55
CA SER A 5 0.81 -9.48 -21.90
C SER A 5 -0.72 -9.36 -21.92
N PHE A 6 -1.25 -8.63 -22.90
CA PHE A 6 -2.67 -8.53 -23.18
C PHE A 6 -2.88 -8.52 -24.69
N LEU A 7 -3.69 -9.44 -25.19
CA LEU A 7 -3.92 -9.64 -26.65
C LEU A 7 -2.60 -9.76 -27.46
N GLY A 8 -1.63 -10.50 -26.93
CA GLY A 8 -0.32 -10.66 -27.57
C GLY A 8 0.63 -9.47 -27.46
N GLN A 9 0.17 -8.35 -26.93
CA GLN A 9 0.96 -7.13 -26.78
C GLN A 9 1.50 -7.00 -25.37
N ARG A 10 2.74 -6.53 -25.22
CA ARG A 10 3.37 -6.33 -23.90
C ARG A 10 3.11 -4.94 -23.37
N TYR A 11 2.82 -4.84 -22.08
CA TYR A 11 2.72 -3.57 -21.36
C TYR A 11 3.42 -3.65 -20.00
N ILE A 12 3.82 -2.50 -19.47
CA ILE A 12 4.40 -2.37 -18.12
C ILE A 12 3.33 -1.86 -17.19
N GLY A 13 3.04 -2.63 -16.15
CA GLY A 13 2.06 -2.29 -15.11
C GLY A 13 2.64 -2.39 -13.71
N MET A 14 1.78 -2.24 -12.71
CA MET A 14 2.12 -2.49 -11.32
C MET A 14 2.19 -4.00 -11.06
N PRO A 15 3.21 -4.50 -10.35
CA PRO A 15 3.20 -5.85 -9.80
C PRO A 15 2.03 -6.03 -8.82
N PRO A 16 1.55 -7.27 -8.61
CA PRO A 16 0.59 -7.52 -7.53
C PRO A 16 1.14 -7.09 -6.18
N LEU A 17 0.28 -6.54 -5.33
CA LEU A 17 0.60 -6.08 -3.97
C LEU A 17 1.69 -5.01 -3.89
N THR A 18 2.06 -4.39 -5.03
CA THR A 18 3.02 -3.28 -5.08
C THR A 18 2.25 -1.97 -5.17
N ARG A 19 2.43 -1.10 -4.19
CA ARG A 19 1.67 0.15 -4.10
C ARG A 19 2.33 1.30 -4.82
N THR A 20 3.63 1.37 -4.71
CA THR A 20 4.44 2.39 -5.36
C THR A 20 5.69 1.78 -5.97
N LEU A 21 6.16 2.42 -7.02
CA LEU A 21 7.43 2.19 -7.68
C LEU A 21 8.10 3.54 -7.91
N GLY A 22 9.09 3.58 -8.74
CA GLY A 22 9.76 4.79 -9.19
C GLY A 22 11.26 4.60 -9.26
N PRO A 23 11.95 5.49 -9.95
CA PRO A 23 13.39 5.51 -9.94
C PRO A 23 13.91 5.98 -8.59
N THR A 24 14.96 5.33 -8.12
CA THR A 24 15.70 5.75 -6.93
C THR A 24 17.13 6.09 -7.31
N PHE A 25 17.67 7.13 -6.68
CA PHE A 25 19.06 7.49 -6.83
C PHE A 25 19.84 6.99 -5.62
N THR A 26 20.78 6.06 -5.83
CA THR A 26 21.73 5.67 -4.80
C THR A 26 22.65 6.85 -4.48
N ARG A 27 22.87 7.13 -3.20
CA ARG A 27 23.85 8.12 -2.78
C ARG A 27 25.25 7.61 -3.15
N VAL A 28 25.93 8.28 -4.09
CA VAL A 28 27.28 7.92 -4.53
C VAL A 28 28.32 8.32 -3.47
N SER A 29 28.00 9.30 -2.64
CA SER A 29 28.83 9.73 -1.50
C SER A 29 27.99 10.40 -0.43
N VAL A 30 28.43 10.32 0.81
CA VAL A 30 27.80 10.98 1.94
C VAL A 30 27.75 12.49 1.70
N GLY A 31 26.57 13.07 1.55
CA GLY A 31 26.36 14.52 1.44
C GLY A 31 26.19 15.10 0.02
N ALA A 32 26.53 14.40 -1.06
CA ALA A 32 26.35 14.93 -2.41
C ALA A 32 24.92 14.70 -2.92
N LYS A 33 24.13 15.78 -3.04
CA LYS A 33 22.87 15.76 -3.81
C LYS A 33 23.21 15.90 -5.30
N LEU A 34 22.68 14.99 -6.13
CA LEU A 34 22.71 15.16 -7.58
C LEU A 34 21.98 16.46 -7.96
N SER A 35 22.56 17.28 -8.83
CA SER A 35 21.85 18.46 -9.35
C SER A 35 20.65 18.02 -10.20
N ASP A 36 19.63 18.87 -10.27
CA ASP A 36 18.39 18.59 -11.05
C ASP A 36 18.72 18.31 -12.53
N ARG A 37 19.70 18.99 -13.09
CA ARG A 37 20.18 18.73 -14.47
C ARG A 37 20.74 17.32 -14.64
N VAL A 38 21.48 16.82 -13.66
CA VAL A 38 22.04 15.46 -13.70
C VAL A 38 20.92 14.42 -13.52
N ARG A 39 20.02 14.64 -12.56
CA ARG A 39 18.86 13.78 -12.32
C ARG A 39 17.99 13.67 -13.58
N PHE A 40 17.63 14.80 -14.18
CA PHE A 40 16.88 14.86 -15.43
C PHE A 40 17.54 14.03 -16.54
N ARG A 41 18.86 14.23 -16.78
CA ARG A 41 19.58 13.51 -17.82
C ARG A 41 19.65 12.01 -17.56
N LEU A 42 19.83 11.59 -16.29
CA LEU A 42 19.86 10.17 -15.93
C LEU A 42 18.49 9.53 -16.14
N LEU A 43 17.42 10.22 -15.77
CA LEU A 43 16.05 9.74 -15.97
C LEU A 43 15.69 9.66 -17.46
N SER A 44 16.06 10.65 -18.28
CA SER A 44 15.85 10.56 -19.72
C SER A 44 16.54 9.33 -20.32
N LYS A 45 17.82 9.10 -19.95
CA LYS A 45 18.53 7.88 -20.39
C LYS A 45 17.89 6.58 -19.88
N LEU A 46 17.29 6.58 -18.69
CA LEU A 46 16.54 5.43 -18.17
C LEU A 46 15.29 5.19 -19.00
N ILE A 47 14.57 6.26 -19.35
CA ILE A 47 13.34 6.21 -20.17
C ILE A 47 13.65 5.67 -21.57
N ASP A 48 14.77 6.07 -22.18
CA ASP A 48 15.23 5.58 -23.49
C ASP A 48 15.50 4.06 -23.48
N LYS A 49 15.87 3.51 -22.32
CA LYS A 49 16.13 2.09 -22.13
C LYS A 49 14.87 1.28 -21.75
N LEU A 50 13.72 1.91 -21.62
CA LEU A 50 12.49 1.17 -21.39
C LEU A 50 12.20 0.24 -22.58
N PRO A 51 11.76 -1.01 -22.32
CA PRO A 51 11.44 -1.92 -23.40
C PRO A 51 10.30 -1.36 -24.28
N ASN A 52 10.30 -1.75 -25.55
CA ASN A 52 9.22 -1.38 -26.45
C ASN A 52 7.93 -2.11 -26.01
N VAL A 53 6.96 -1.34 -25.54
CA VAL A 53 5.67 -1.82 -25.02
C VAL A 53 4.56 -0.89 -25.50
N ILE A 54 3.35 -1.45 -25.69
CA ILE A 54 2.18 -0.67 -26.10
C ILE A 54 1.65 0.25 -25.01
N GLY A 55 2.02 -0.02 -23.76
CA GLY A 55 1.55 0.79 -22.64
C GLY A 55 2.46 0.69 -21.42
N PHE A 56 2.51 1.79 -20.69
CA PHE A 56 3.20 1.91 -19.42
C PHE A 56 2.25 2.58 -18.43
N ARG A 57 2.04 1.95 -17.26
CA ARG A 57 1.32 2.55 -16.14
C ARG A 57 1.99 2.15 -14.83
N GLN A 58 2.51 3.13 -14.11
CA GLN A 58 3.06 2.95 -12.77
C GLN A 58 2.66 4.09 -11.85
N THR A 59 2.51 3.77 -10.57
CA THR A 59 2.32 4.76 -9.50
C THR A 59 3.65 4.90 -8.76
N PHE A 60 4.14 6.13 -8.67
CA PHE A 60 5.41 6.44 -8.02
C PHE A 60 5.19 6.81 -6.55
N ASP A 61 6.19 6.53 -5.74
CA ASP A 61 6.21 6.96 -4.35
C ASP A 61 6.10 8.49 -4.26
N PRO A 62 5.40 9.04 -3.24
CA PRO A 62 5.31 10.48 -3.02
C PRO A 62 6.65 11.23 -3.00
N GLN A 63 7.72 10.55 -2.61
CA GLN A 63 9.07 11.15 -2.59
C GLN A 63 9.73 11.23 -3.97
N CYS A 64 9.16 10.55 -4.97
CA CYS A 64 9.64 10.60 -6.34
C CYS A 64 8.99 11.78 -7.06
N ASP A 65 9.63 12.95 -6.98
CA ASP A 65 9.16 14.23 -7.52
C ASP A 65 9.80 14.64 -8.86
N ASP A 66 10.74 13.86 -9.36
CA ASP A 66 11.44 14.09 -10.64
C ASP A 66 10.59 13.75 -11.87
N LEU A 67 9.44 14.37 -11.99
CA LEU A 67 8.43 14.02 -12.99
C LEU A 67 8.67 14.66 -14.35
N LEU A 68 9.43 15.76 -14.41
CA LEU A 68 9.65 16.53 -15.63
C LEU A 68 10.27 15.69 -16.75
N ALA A 69 11.25 14.82 -16.41
CA ALA A 69 11.86 13.94 -17.39
C ALA A 69 10.86 13.02 -18.07
N PHE A 70 9.89 12.49 -17.30
CA PHE A 70 8.82 11.65 -17.85
C PHE A 70 7.85 12.46 -18.70
N GLN A 71 7.44 13.65 -18.25
CA GLN A 71 6.52 14.50 -18.98
C GLN A 71 7.03 14.88 -20.37
N VAL A 72 8.29 15.33 -20.47
CA VAL A 72 8.89 15.70 -21.77
C VAL A 72 9.12 14.49 -22.67
N ASN A 73 9.21 13.28 -22.13
CA ASN A 73 9.29 12.02 -22.87
C ASN A 73 7.91 11.38 -23.13
N GLY A 74 6.83 12.17 -23.10
CA GLY A 74 5.51 11.77 -23.56
C GLY A 74 4.68 10.99 -22.56
N PHE A 75 5.04 10.97 -21.28
CA PHE A 75 4.19 10.40 -20.23
C PHE A 75 3.16 11.44 -19.77
N SER A 76 1.94 10.99 -19.57
CA SER A 76 0.93 11.75 -18.84
C SER A 76 1.07 11.48 -17.36
N ILE A 77 0.97 12.54 -16.56
CA ILE A 77 1.06 12.49 -15.12
C ILE A 77 -0.34 12.70 -14.54
N GLY A 78 -0.81 11.71 -13.79
CA GLY A 78 -2.01 11.78 -12.98
C GLY A 78 -1.66 11.86 -11.50
N VAL A 79 -2.62 12.24 -10.68
CA VAL A 79 -2.47 12.33 -9.23
C VAL A 79 -3.47 11.39 -8.57
N THR A 80 -2.98 10.59 -7.63
CA THR A 80 -3.77 9.87 -6.62
C THR A 80 -3.30 10.31 -5.25
N TYR A 81 -3.96 9.88 -4.19
CA TYR A 81 -3.61 10.32 -2.83
C TYR A 81 -3.48 9.14 -1.88
N THR A 82 -2.63 9.32 -0.89
CA THR A 82 -2.56 8.47 0.31
C THR A 82 -2.56 9.34 1.56
N PHE A 83 -2.76 8.72 2.72
CA PHE A 83 -2.54 9.37 4.01
C PHE A 83 -1.24 8.82 4.62
N ARG A 84 -0.37 9.74 5.10
CA ARG A 84 0.93 9.38 5.71
C ARG A 84 1.19 10.11 7.03
N PHE A 85 1.80 9.39 7.95
CA PHE A 85 2.64 9.97 8.99
C PHE A 85 4.10 9.86 8.54
N THR A 86 4.83 10.96 8.52
CA THR A 86 6.25 10.96 8.12
C THR A 86 7.14 10.30 9.16
N ASN A 87 6.73 10.30 10.40
CA ASN A 87 7.39 9.65 11.53
C ASN A 87 6.33 9.24 12.55
N CYS A 88 6.45 8.04 13.10
CA CYS A 88 5.54 7.51 14.11
C CYS A 88 6.19 7.38 15.51
N SER A 89 7.39 7.93 15.74
CA SER A 89 8.09 7.81 17.03
C SER A 89 7.33 8.47 18.19
N ASP A 90 6.64 9.60 17.93
CA ASP A 90 5.75 10.23 18.92
C ASP A 90 4.32 9.68 18.77
N THR A 91 4.10 8.49 19.33
CA THR A 91 2.76 7.87 19.34
C THR A 91 1.76 8.63 20.20
N GLY A 92 2.22 9.43 21.16
CA GLY A 92 1.38 10.30 21.97
C GLY A 92 0.73 11.41 21.12
N ALA A 93 1.55 12.13 20.35
CA ALA A 93 1.06 13.15 19.43
C ALA A 93 0.11 12.57 18.36
N ILE A 94 0.42 11.37 17.85
CA ILE A 94 -0.48 10.67 16.91
C ILE A 94 -1.83 10.37 17.57
N TRP A 95 -1.81 9.85 18.81
CA TRP A 95 -3.03 9.55 19.56
C TRP A 95 -3.90 10.78 19.76
N GLU A 96 -3.30 11.89 20.20
CA GLU A 96 -4.04 13.16 20.41
C GLU A 96 -4.55 13.77 19.10
N GLY A 97 -3.83 13.58 17.98
CA GLY A 97 -4.25 14.00 16.64
C GLY A 97 -5.42 13.20 16.05
N MET A 98 -5.76 12.02 16.61
CA MET A 98 -6.91 11.23 16.17
C MET A 98 -8.23 11.88 16.56
N ARG A 99 -9.27 11.66 15.75
CA ARG A 99 -10.64 12.04 16.14
C ARG A 99 -11.11 11.22 17.34
N ASP A 100 -11.89 11.87 18.24
CA ASP A 100 -12.45 11.23 19.44
C ASP A 100 -13.17 9.92 19.15
N LYS A 101 -13.95 9.87 18.07
CA LYS A 101 -14.64 8.67 17.65
C LYS A 101 -13.68 7.50 17.44
N THR A 102 -12.52 7.73 16.84
CA THR A 102 -11.50 6.71 16.59
C THR A 102 -10.84 6.27 17.89
N ARG A 103 -10.42 7.22 18.73
CA ARG A 103 -9.85 6.93 20.06
C ARG A 103 -10.82 6.10 20.92
N ASN A 104 -12.09 6.49 20.94
CA ASN A 104 -13.11 5.78 21.71
C ASN A 104 -13.38 4.38 21.16
N ALA A 105 -13.37 4.21 19.82
CA ALA A 105 -13.48 2.88 19.20
C ALA A 105 -12.31 1.97 19.60
N ILE A 106 -11.07 2.49 19.60
CA ILE A 106 -9.88 1.75 20.03
C ILE A 106 -9.96 1.38 21.52
N ARG A 107 -10.32 2.35 22.39
CA ARG A 107 -10.45 2.08 23.84
C ARG A 107 -11.46 0.98 24.13
N ARG A 108 -12.68 1.08 23.57
CA ARG A 108 -13.73 0.07 23.75
C ARG A 108 -13.32 -1.29 23.20
N SER A 109 -12.59 -1.32 22.09
CA SER A 109 -12.15 -2.58 21.51
C SER A 109 -11.15 -3.31 22.41
N ARG A 110 -10.30 -2.61 23.15
CA ARG A 110 -9.32 -3.19 24.07
C ARG A 110 -9.96 -3.97 25.23
N ASP A 111 -11.21 -3.67 25.58
CA ASP A 111 -11.90 -4.34 26.67
C ASP A 111 -12.26 -5.79 26.34
N HIS A 112 -12.36 -6.14 25.05
CA HIS A 112 -12.83 -7.45 24.59
C HIS A 112 -12.05 -8.04 23.41
N LEU A 113 -11.08 -7.30 22.87
CA LEU A 113 -10.23 -7.70 21.75
C LEU A 113 -8.75 -7.61 22.10
N GLN A 114 -8.00 -8.58 21.61
CA GLN A 114 -6.55 -8.62 21.75
C GLN A 114 -5.91 -8.61 20.37
N VAL A 115 -4.81 -7.87 20.21
CA VAL A 115 -3.98 -7.89 19.02
C VAL A 115 -2.87 -8.90 19.22
N SER A 116 -2.72 -9.80 18.27
CA SER A 116 -1.58 -10.72 18.19
C SER A 116 -0.78 -10.40 16.92
N ARG A 117 0.52 -10.25 17.09
CA ARG A 117 1.51 -10.16 16.03
C ARG A 117 1.97 -11.59 15.76
N SER A 118 1.69 -12.11 14.56
CA SER A 118 2.01 -13.49 14.22
C SER A 118 3.02 -13.54 13.08
N LEU A 119 3.84 -14.55 13.03
CA LEU A 119 4.64 -14.89 11.86
C LEU A 119 3.94 -15.93 10.95
N GLU A 120 2.79 -16.45 11.40
CA GLU A 120 2.01 -17.45 10.70
C GLU A 120 1.11 -16.81 9.64
N VAL A 121 1.58 -16.81 8.40
CA VAL A 121 0.87 -16.24 7.26
C VAL A 121 -0.38 -17.04 6.88
N ALA A 122 -0.39 -18.36 7.15
CA ALA A 122 -1.48 -19.25 6.75
C ALA A 122 -2.83 -18.80 7.35
N GLU A 123 -2.85 -18.50 8.65
CA GLU A 123 -4.08 -18.07 9.35
C GLU A 123 -4.62 -16.75 8.79
N PHE A 124 -3.74 -15.79 8.47
CA PHE A 124 -4.14 -14.55 7.83
C PHE A 124 -4.80 -14.82 6.47
N VAL A 125 -4.16 -15.65 5.61
CA VAL A 125 -4.64 -15.94 4.27
C VAL A 125 -5.98 -16.68 4.31
N GLU A 126 -6.15 -17.65 5.20
CA GLU A 126 -7.42 -18.37 5.39
C GLU A 126 -8.55 -17.43 5.81
N PHE A 127 -8.29 -16.57 6.79
CA PHE A 127 -9.28 -15.61 7.26
C PHE A 127 -9.62 -14.58 6.17
N TYR A 128 -8.60 -14.10 5.42
CA TYR A 128 -8.77 -13.16 4.32
C TYR A 128 -9.63 -13.76 3.20
N GLU A 129 -9.30 -14.99 2.74
CA GLU A 129 -10.04 -15.70 1.70
C GLU A 129 -11.49 -15.95 2.10
N ALA A 130 -11.71 -16.46 3.31
CA ALA A 130 -13.05 -16.75 3.81
C ALA A 130 -13.94 -15.50 3.82
N ASN A 131 -13.41 -14.33 4.13
CA ASN A 131 -14.18 -13.07 4.11
C ASN A 131 -14.42 -12.58 2.67
N LEU A 132 -13.46 -12.71 1.76
CA LEU A 132 -13.66 -12.39 0.35
C LEU A 132 -14.77 -13.25 -0.29
N GLN A 133 -14.71 -14.56 -0.07
CA GLN A 133 -15.74 -15.50 -0.57
C GLN A 133 -17.14 -15.13 -0.06
N ARG A 134 -17.28 -14.78 1.23
CA ARG A 134 -18.55 -14.34 1.80
C ARG A 134 -19.06 -13.04 1.18
N SER A 135 -18.16 -12.17 0.77
CA SER A 135 -18.49 -10.90 0.10
C SER A 135 -18.70 -11.05 -1.41
N GLY A 136 -18.69 -12.29 -1.93
CA GLY A 136 -18.81 -12.55 -3.38
C GLY A 136 -17.62 -12.06 -4.22
N LYS A 137 -16.48 -11.84 -3.57
CA LYS A 137 -15.25 -11.38 -4.23
C LYS A 137 -14.28 -12.53 -4.41
N SER A 138 -13.54 -12.50 -5.51
CA SER A 138 -12.42 -13.42 -5.74
C SER A 138 -11.12 -12.84 -5.19
N MET A 139 -10.24 -13.74 -4.73
CA MET A 139 -8.90 -13.36 -4.29
C MET A 139 -8.01 -13.02 -5.50
N ALA A 140 -7.37 -11.87 -5.45
CA ALA A 140 -6.34 -11.49 -6.42
C ALA A 140 -5.11 -10.90 -5.68
N PRO A 141 -3.93 -11.47 -5.81
CA PRO A 141 -3.57 -12.68 -6.60
C PRO A 141 -4.18 -13.97 -6.03
N GLU A 142 -4.14 -15.04 -6.79
CA GLU A 142 -4.59 -16.37 -6.36
C GLU A 142 -3.95 -16.79 -5.03
N ARG A 143 -4.66 -17.58 -4.21
CA ARG A 143 -4.29 -17.96 -2.84
C ARG A 143 -2.81 -18.38 -2.71
N GLU A 144 -2.35 -19.30 -3.55
CA GLU A 144 -0.98 -19.80 -3.47
C GLU A 144 0.05 -18.71 -3.71
N ARG A 145 -0.21 -17.86 -4.69
CA ARG A 145 0.67 -16.74 -5.01
C ARG A 145 0.68 -15.70 -3.91
N LEU A 146 -0.49 -15.35 -3.34
CA LEU A 146 -0.59 -14.46 -2.19
C LEU A 146 0.22 -15.03 -1.02
N GLN A 147 -0.04 -16.28 -0.65
CA GLN A 147 0.64 -16.93 0.47
C GLN A 147 2.17 -16.98 0.27
N LYS A 148 2.63 -17.27 -0.96
CA LYS A 148 4.06 -17.26 -1.29
C LYS A 148 4.69 -15.89 -1.13
N ILE A 149 4.02 -14.82 -1.58
CA ILE A 149 4.50 -13.44 -1.44
C ILE A 149 4.57 -13.06 0.04
N LEU A 150 3.49 -13.29 0.80
CA LEU A 150 3.44 -12.91 2.21
C LEU A 150 4.44 -13.71 3.06
N LYS A 151 4.61 -15.02 2.79
CA LYS A 151 5.66 -15.83 3.45
C LYS A 151 7.07 -15.31 3.17
N ALA A 152 7.35 -14.95 1.90
CA ALA A 152 8.64 -14.36 1.54
C ALA A 152 8.85 -13.01 2.24
N THR A 153 7.81 -12.20 2.38
CA THR A 153 7.86 -10.92 3.10
C THR A 153 8.21 -11.11 4.58
N VAL A 154 7.58 -12.07 5.25
CA VAL A 154 7.87 -12.40 6.66
C VAL A 154 9.28 -12.98 6.80
N ALA A 155 9.69 -13.89 5.92
CA ALA A 155 11.02 -14.50 5.95
C ALA A 155 12.16 -13.49 5.71
N ASN A 156 11.89 -12.39 5.02
CA ASN A 156 12.84 -11.28 4.82
C ASN A 156 12.67 -10.17 5.86
N GLU A 157 11.93 -10.40 6.94
CA GLU A 157 11.69 -9.41 8.00
C GLU A 157 11.13 -8.08 7.48
N ALA A 158 10.38 -8.11 6.37
CA ALA A 158 9.85 -6.93 5.68
C ALA A 158 8.33 -6.76 5.86
N GLY A 159 7.69 -7.52 6.74
CA GLY A 159 6.26 -7.41 7.03
C GLY A 159 5.75 -8.53 7.92
N MET A 160 4.53 -8.36 8.42
CA MET A 160 3.84 -9.36 9.22
C MET A 160 2.33 -9.19 9.23
N PRO A 161 1.55 -10.24 9.49
CA PRO A 161 0.13 -10.12 9.82
C PRO A 161 -0.07 -9.66 11.27
N LEU A 162 -1.06 -8.83 11.47
CA LEU A 162 -1.62 -8.48 12.76
C LEU A 162 -3.05 -8.99 12.82
N LEU A 163 -3.38 -9.77 13.84
CA LEU A 163 -4.66 -10.43 14.00
C LEU A 163 -5.37 -9.88 15.24
N CYS A 164 -6.63 -9.52 15.08
CA CYS A 164 -7.48 -9.09 16.18
C CYS A 164 -8.40 -10.23 16.60
N ARG A 165 -8.31 -10.64 17.87
CA ARG A 165 -9.03 -11.79 18.43
C ARG A 165 -9.96 -11.38 19.56
N MET A 166 -11.09 -12.07 19.65
CA MET A 166 -11.95 -12.03 20.83
C MET A 166 -11.33 -12.85 21.98
N THR A 167 -11.78 -12.57 23.20
CA THR A 167 -11.58 -13.48 24.34
C THR A 167 -12.10 -14.86 23.96
N GLY A 168 -11.29 -15.87 23.89
CA GLY A 168 -11.62 -17.20 23.34
C GLY A 168 -10.97 -17.51 21.99
N GLY A 169 -10.12 -16.61 21.47
CA GLY A 169 -9.18 -16.88 20.39
C GLY A 169 -9.72 -16.68 18.97
N LYS A 170 -11.02 -16.43 18.77
CA LYS A 170 -11.62 -16.23 17.44
C LYS A 170 -11.11 -14.96 16.78
N VAL A 171 -10.55 -15.05 15.57
CA VAL A 171 -10.15 -13.89 14.76
C VAL A 171 -11.39 -13.17 14.24
N VAL A 172 -11.42 -11.84 14.39
CA VAL A 172 -12.52 -10.98 13.96
C VAL A 172 -12.10 -9.92 12.93
N ALA A 173 -10.82 -9.55 12.94
CA ALA A 173 -10.23 -8.67 11.95
C ALA A 173 -8.74 -9.02 11.80
N ALA A 174 -8.19 -8.72 10.64
CA ALA A 174 -6.77 -8.91 10.35
C ALA A 174 -6.27 -7.84 9.38
N ILE A 175 -5.02 -7.44 9.54
CA ILE A 175 -4.30 -6.62 8.57
C ILE A 175 -2.95 -7.26 8.28
N PHE A 176 -2.40 -6.97 7.10
CA PHE A 176 -1.01 -7.28 6.79
C PHE A 176 -0.28 -5.97 6.56
N VAL A 177 0.81 -5.77 7.28
CA VAL A 177 1.69 -4.61 7.14
C VAL A 177 3.02 -5.05 6.55
N VAL A 178 3.57 -4.19 5.70
CA VAL A 178 4.92 -4.37 5.14
C VAL A 178 5.72 -3.10 5.41
N TRP A 179 7.04 -3.20 5.34
CA TRP A 179 7.88 -2.04 5.55
C TRP A 179 9.16 -2.08 4.73
N ASP A 180 9.65 -0.89 4.42
CA ASP A 180 10.99 -0.62 3.95
C ASP A 180 11.78 0.15 5.01
N ASP A 181 12.92 0.74 4.66
CA ASP A 181 13.76 1.49 5.60
C ASP A 181 13.12 2.78 6.14
N GLN A 182 12.08 3.30 5.50
CA GLN A 182 11.48 4.59 5.81
C GLN A 182 10.04 4.50 6.30
N TYR A 183 9.24 3.59 5.75
CA TYR A 183 7.81 3.52 5.99
C TYR A 183 7.32 2.11 6.27
N CYS A 184 6.35 2.00 7.16
CA CYS A 184 5.43 0.87 7.21
C CYS A 184 4.21 1.18 6.33
N HIS A 185 3.70 0.19 5.63
CA HIS A 185 2.58 0.30 4.70
C HIS A 185 1.43 -0.61 5.11
N TYR A 186 0.22 -0.09 5.11
CA TYR A 186 -1.01 -0.85 5.27
C TYR A 186 -1.35 -1.58 3.96
N LEU A 187 -0.94 -2.84 3.83
CA LEU A 187 -1.01 -3.57 2.57
C LEU A 187 -2.36 -4.21 2.32
N LEU A 188 -2.86 -4.99 3.26
CA LEU A 188 -4.12 -5.74 3.16
C LEU A 188 -4.91 -5.63 4.47
N SER A 189 -6.24 -5.72 4.36
CA SER A 189 -7.12 -5.82 5.52
C SER A 189 -8.34 -6.67 5.25
N THR A 190 -8.86 -7.26 6.30
CA THR A 190 -10.11 -8.02 6.27
C THR A 190 -10.77 -8.03 7.65
N ARG A 191 -12.08 -8.17 7.68
CA ARG A 191 -12.87 -8.33 8.91
C ARG A 191 -14.04 -9.27 8.67
N ASP A 192 -14.50 -9.95 9.70
CA ASP A 192 -15.75 -10.69 9.65
C ASP A 192 -16.92 -9.70 9.83
N GLU A 193 -17.63 -9.40 8.76
CA GLU A 193 -18.76 -8.45 8.77
C GLU A 193 -19.98 -8.94 9.56
N ARG A 194 -20.06 -10.23 9.87
CA ARG A 194 -21.14 -10.81 10.69
C ARG A 194 -20.97 -10.52 12.18
N ILE A 195 -19.76 -10.12 12.57
CA ILE A 195 -19.46 -9.79 13.96
C ILE A 195 -19.52 -8.27 14.09
N ALA A 196 -20.39 -7.79 14.94
CA ALA A 196 -20.52 -6.37 15.27
C ALA A 196 -19.29 -5.88 16.07
N CYS A 197 -18.11 -5.98 15.45
CA CYS A 197 -16.84 -5.62 16.06
C CYS A 197 -16.44 -4.21 15.60
N ASN A 198 -17.11 -3.22 16.22
CA ASN A 198 -16.81 -1.82 15.95
C ASN A 198 -15.46 -1.47 16.57
N GLY A 199 -14.42 -1.39 15.73
CA GLY A 199 -13.10 -0.89 16.12
C GLY A 199 -11.95 -1.89 16.02
N GLY A 200 -12.18 -3.15 15.64
CA GLY A 200 -11.10 -4.14 15.50
C GLY A 200 -10.02 -3.71 14.49
N VAL A 201 -10.42 -3.21 13.30
CA VAL A 201 -9.45 -2.67 12.33
C VAL A 201 -8.79 -1.40 12.87
N SER A 202 -9.51 -0.54 13.60
CA SER A 202 -8.92 0.65 14.23
C SER A 202 -7.87 0.27 15.27
N LEU A 203 -8.14 -0.77 16.06
CA LEU A 203 -7.20 -1.28 17.05
C LEU A 203 -5.94 -1.86 16.37
N LEU A 204 -6.10 -2.63 15.29
CA LEU A 204 -4.99 -3.16 14.49
C LEU A 204 -4.14 -2.05 13.87
N LEU A 205 -4.76 -1.01 13.31
CA LEU A 205 -4.04 0.13 12.73
C LEU A 205 -3.31 0.93 13.81
N TRP A 206 -3.88 1.05 15.00
CA TRP A 206 -3.18 1.66 16.13
C TRP A 206 -1.96 0.85 16.55
N ASP A 207 -2.06 -0.46 16.62
CA ASP A 207 -0.91 -1.34 16.90
C ASP A 207 0.16 -1.23 15.80
N ALA A 208 -0.25 -1.15 14.53
CA ALA A 208 0.66 -0.96 13.41
C ALA A 208 1.39 0.40 13.46
N LEU A 209 0.72 1.48 13.87
CA LEU A 209 1.34 2.79 14.08
C LEU A 209 2.37 2.74 15.21
N GLN A 210 2.06 2.05 16.31
CA GLN A 210 3.01 1.84 17.40
C GLN A 210 4.22 1.01 16.96
N LEU A 211 3.99 -0.03 16.14
CA LEU A 211 5.07 -0.83 15.54
C LEU A 211 5.97 0.03 14.65
N ALA A 212 5.39 0.88 13.79
CA ALA A 212 6.15 1.82 12.98
C ALA A 212 6.98 2.79 13.83
N GLY A 213 6.42 3.29 14.94
CA GLY A 213 7.11 4.13 15.90
C GLY A 213 8.31 3.44 16.57
N GLN A 214 8.15 2.17 16.97
CA GLN A 214 9.23 1.35 17.51
C GLN A 214 10.39 1.16 16.53
N MET A 215 10.09 1.14 15.24
CA MET A 215 11.09 1.05 14.16
C MET A 215 11.61 2.42 13.67
N ASN A 216 11.19 3.54 14.29
CA ASN A 216 11.50 4.91 13.86
C ASN A 216 11.12 5.17 12.38
N ARG A 217 9.99 4.63 11.93
CA ARG A 217 9.48 4.76 10.56
C ARG A 217 8.23 5.61 10.51
N GLY A 218 7.95 6.11 9.32
CA GLY A 218 6.64 6.66 8.98
C GLY A 218 5.61 5.56 8.76
N PHE A 219 4.35 5.95 8.55
CA PHE A 219 3.27 5.01 8.22
C PHE A 219 2.46 5.52 7.03
N ASP A 220 2.28 4.67 6.03
CA ASP A 220 1.47 4.94 4.84
C ASP A 220 0.23 4.05 4.87
N PHE A 221 -0.95 4.69 4.91
CA PHE A 221 -2.22 3.98 4.89
C PHE A 221 -2.63 3.45 3.52
N ASP A 222 -1.78 3.65 2.52
CA ASP A 222 -2.02 3.29 1.14
C ASP A 222 -3.08 4.14 0.41
N GLY A 223 -3.26 3.88 -0.88
CA GLY A 223 -4.23 4.59 -1.70
C GLY A 223 -5.66 4.08 -1.49
N PHE A 224 -6.64 4.95 -1.75
CA PHE A 224 -8.05 4.64 -1.56
C PHE A 224 -8.82 4.81 -2.86
N HIS A 225 -9.68 3.85 -3.15
CA HIS A 225 -10.59 3.90 -4.30
C HIS A 225 -12.05 4.14 -3.89
N GLN A 226 -12.33 4.13 -2.57
CA GLN A 226 -13.67 4.32 -2.05
C GLN A 226 -13.68 5.41 -0.98
N TYR A 227 -14.71 6.25 -1.03
CA TYR A 227 -14.90 7.33 -0.06
C TYR A 227 -14.93 6.85 1.39
N GLY A 228 -15.60 5.71 1.65
CA GLY A 228 -15.68 5.14 3.00
C GLY A 228 -14.33 4.81 3.61
N ALA A 229 -13.44 4.16 2.83
CA ALA A 229 -12.09 3.82 3.27
C ALA A 229 -11.24 5.09 3.51
N ALA A 230 -11.28 6.05 2.61
CA ALA A 230 -10.57 7.32 2.76
C ALA A 230 -11.05 8.09 4.02
N ASN A 231 -12.38 8.16 4.23
CA ASN A 231 -12.95 8.83 5.39
C ASN A 231 -12.63 8.11 6.71
N PHE A 232 -12.55 6.78 6.69
CA PHE A 232 -12.12 5.98 7.85
C PHE A 232 -10.67 6.31 8.24
N VAL A 233 -9.74 6.26 7.29
CA VAL A 233 -8.31 6.52 7.57
C VAL A 233 -8.05 7.97 7.93
N ARG A 234 -8.74 8.92 7.30
CA ARG A 234 -8.62 10.35 7.64
C ARG A 234 -8.83 10.64 9.13
N GLN A 235 -9.59 9.78 9.85
CA GLN A 235 -9.87 9.95 11.27
C GLN A 235 -8.66 9.69 12.17
N PHE A 236 -7.59 9.09 11.65
CA PHE A 236 -6.33 8.89 12.37
C PHE A 236 -5.47 10.15 12.45
N GLY A 237 -5.80 11.22 11.70
CA GLY A 237 -5.06 12.48 11.74
C GLY A 237 -3.84 12.52 10.81
N ALA A 238 -3.63 11.50 9.97
CA ALA A 238 -2.53 11.49 9.02
C ALA A 238 -2.66 12.56 7.92
N ARG A 239 -1.53 13.00 7.38
CA ARG A 239 -1.47 14.01 6.33
C ARG A 239 -1.83 13.38 4.97
N LEU A 240 -2.66 14.08 4.20
CA LEU A 240 -2.94 13.73 2.80
C LEU A 240 -1.72 14.07 1.94
N VAL A 241 -1.22 13.08 1.16
CA VAL A 241 -0.01 13.20 0.34
C VAL A 241 -0.30 12.73 -1.09
N PRO A 242 0.13 13.47 -2.15
CA PRO A 242 -0.06 13.04 -3.52
C PRO A 242 0.88 11.88 -3.88
N ARG A 243 0.37 10.98 -4.72
CA ARG A 243 1.12 9.94 -5.45
C ARG A 243 0.99 10.19 -6.94
N TRP A 244 2.06 10.02 -7.66
CA TRP A 244 2.10 10.30 -9.09
C TRP A 244 1.87 9.03 -9.90
N THR A 245 0.86 9.03 -10.75
CA THR A 245 0.62 7.94 -11.70
C THR A 245 1.10 8.35 -13.07
N LEU A 246 2.06 7.61 -13.60
CA LEU A 246 2.63 7.83 -14.93
C LEU A 246 1.98 6.89 -15.93
N LEU A 247 1.53 7.45 -17.04
CA LEU A 247 0.86 6.72 -18.11
C LEU A 247 1.42 7.12 -19.47
N ARG A 248 1.91 6.15 -20.25
CA ARG A 248 2.25 6.33 -21.66
C ARG A 248 1.61 5.19 -22.45
N ALA A 249 0.64 5.50 -23.29
CA ALA A 249 -0.03 4.56 -24.16
C ALA A 249 -0.78 5.29 -25.29
N PRO A 250 -1.03 4.66 -26.46
CA PRO A 250 -1.95 5.14 -27.47
C PRO A 250 -3.34 5.39 -26.88
N ARG A 251 -4.12 6.31 -27.48
CA ARG A 251 -5.44 6.73 -26.94
C ARG A 251 -6.38 5.56 -26.65
N LEU A 252 -6.49 4.58 -27.54
CA LEU A 252 -7.34 3.39 -27.36
C LEU A 252 -6.89 2.51 -26.20
N VAL A 253 -5.58 2.26 -26.08
CA VAL A 253 -4.98 1.45 -25.00
C VAL A 253 -5.07 2.19 -23.66
N ARG A 254 -5.02 3.53 -23.68
CA ARG A 254 -5.13 4.37 -22.48
C ARG A 254 -6.45 4.15 -21.76
N ALA A 255 -7.57 4.11 -22.49
CA ALA A 255 -8.89 3.83 -21.89
C ALA A 255 -8.89 2.49 -21.16
N LEU A 256 -8.33 1.44 -21.76
CA LEU A 256 -8.20 0.11 -21.16
C LEU A 256 -7.29 0.11 -19.93
N LEU A 257 -6.15 0.80 -19.97
CA LEU A 257 -5.22 0.89 -18.83
C LEU A 257 -5.77 1.75 -17.68
N MET A 258 -6.65 2.71 -17.96
CA MET A 258 -7.30 3.54 -16.94
C MET A 258 -8.54 2.85 -16.34
N SER A 259 -9.30 2.09 -17.11
CA SER A 259 -10.41 1.27 -16.62
C SER A 259 -9.91 -0.03 -15.96
N GLY A 260 -8.68 -0.40 -16.22
CA GLY A 260 -8.03 -1.65 -15.83
C GLY A 260 -7.75 -1.82 -14.33
N SER A 261 -8.10 -0.88 -13.47
CA SER A 261 -8.23 -1.16 -12.03
C SER A 261 -9.30 -2.23 -11.75
N ARG A 262 -10.23 -2.48 -12.69
CA ARG A 262 -11.24 -3.54 -12.60
C ARG A 262 -10.89 -4.82 -13.35
N PHE A 263 -9.99 -4.77 -14.35
CA PHE A 263 -9.67 -5.93 -15.20
C PHE A 263 -8.28 -6.55 -14.96
N PHE A 264 -7.34 -5.84 -14.33
CA PHE A 264 -5.96 -6.27 -14.20
C PHE A 264 -5.52 -6.51 -12.74
N GLY A 265 -6.34 -7.14 -11.97
CA GLY A 265 -6.10 -7.39 -10.56
C GLY A 265 -6.49 -6.18 -9.75
N ALA A 266 -7.80 -5.93 -9.73
CA ALA A 266 -8.38 -5.05 -8.75
C ALA A 266 -7.97 -5.53 -7.37
N GLU A 267 -7.26 -4.70 -6.71
CA GLU A 267 -7.07 -4.75 -5.29
C GLU A 267 -8.43 -4.77 -4.59
N PRO A 268 -8.52 -5.49 -3.48
CA PRO A 268 -9.73 -5.59 -2.68
C PRO A 268 -10.23 -4.23 -2.21
#